data_c39178316c812505c5ea932f43f64a63
#
_entry.id   c39178316c812505c5ea932f43f64a63
#
_cell.length_a   1.000
_cell.length_b   1.000
_cell.length_c   1.000
_cell.angle_alpha   90.00
_cell.angle_beta   90.00
_cell.angle_gamma   90.00
#
_symmetry.space_group_name_H-M   'P 1'
#
loop_
_entity.id
_entity.type
_entity.pdbx_description
1 polymer ?
#
loop_
_entity_poly.entity_id
_entity_poly.type
_entity_poly.pdbx_seq_one_letter_code
_entity_poly.pdbx_strand_id
1 'polypeptide(L)'
;MFSLKGVRHRYGAREVLRLERFEAAQGEKWLVLGPSGSGKSTLLHILAGLLRPSDGSVEVARPIGIVPQKLHLISSLDVEDNLLLAQYLAGATQEPARAAQVLAGVGLADRAHSRPHQLSHGQAQRVAVARAVMNRPKLLIADEPTSNLDDAHCAAALDLLETQAAECGATLVVATHDARAKPRFEHRLELGA
;
A
#
# COMPACT_ATOMS: atom_id res chain seq x y z
N MET A 1 -3.06 -0.72 -13.10
CA MET A 1 -2.78 0.17 -14.25
C MET A 1 -3.08 1.61 -13.85
N PHE A 2 -2.12 2.49 -14.05
CA PHE A 2 -2.25 3.93 -13.82
C PHE A 2 -1.41 4.73 -14.82
N SER A 3 -1.73 6.03 -14.99
CA SER A 3 -0.98 6.99 -15.81
C SER A 3 -1.00 8.35 -15.15
N LEU A 4 0.19 8.90 -14.89
CA LEU A 4 0.46 10.25 -14.42
C LEU A 4 1.23 11.01 -15.50
N LYS A 5 0.75 12.20 -15.90
CA LYS A 5 1.37 13.03 -16.95
C LYS A 5 1.50 14.47 -16.49
N GLY A 6 2.72 15.02 -16.51
CA GLY A 6 3.04 16.38 -16.12
C GLY A 6 2.67 16.72 -14.68
N VAL A 7 2.68 15.72 -13.80
CA VAL A 7 2.20 15.87 -12.42
C VAL A 7 3.18 16.69 -11.60
N ARG A 8 2.65 17.74 -10.96
CA ARG A 8 3.36 18.56 -9.98
C ARG A 8 2.51 18.70 -8.73
N HIS A 9 3.17 18.74 -7.57
CA HIS A 9 2.50 19.07 -6.33
C HIS A 9 3.32 20.01 -5.47
N ARG A 10 2.63 21.00 -4.89
CA ARG A 10 3.21 22.03 -4.04
C ARG A 10 2.48 22.12 -2.72
N TYR A 11 3.23 22.27 -1.62
CA TYR A 11 2.69 22.70 -0.34
C TYR A 11 3.08 24.17 -0.13
N GLY A 12 2.11 25.07 -0.31
CA GLY A 12 2.37 26.50 -0.37
C GLY A 12 3.31 26.85 -1.54
N ALA A 13 4.44 27.51 -1.25
CA ALA A 13 5.43 27.88 -2.25
C ALA A 13 6.43 26.74 -2.60
N ARG A 14 6.48 25.66 -1.78
CA ARG A 14 7.45 24.59 -1.96
C ARG A 14 6.92 23.51 -2.90
N GLU A 15 7.59 23.30 -4.04
CA GLU A 15 7.37 22.15 -4.90
C GLU A 15 8.02 20.90 -4.25
N VAL A 16 7.22 19.83 -4.09
CA VAL A 16 7.66 18.60 -3.42
C VAL A 16 7.60 17.38 -4.34
N LEU A 17 6.91 17.52 -5.48
CA LEU A 17 6.84 16.47 -6.49
C LEU A 17 6.78 17.10 -7.88
N ARG A 18 7.61 16.56 -8.78
CA ARG A 18 7.57 16.86 -10.22
C ARG A 18 7.85 15.58 -11.00
N LEU A 19 6.89 15.18 -11.83
CA LEU A 19 6.98 14.00 -12.68
C LEU A 19 6.44 14.33 -14.06
N GLU A 20 7.26 14.17 -15.08
CA GLU A 20 6.82 14.34 -16.47
C GLU A 20 5.91 13.18 -16.89
N ARG A 21 6.28 11.96 -16.53
CA ARG A 21 5.50 10.75 -16.83
C ARG A 21 5.81 9.66 -15.84
N PHE A 22 4.74 8.99 -15.36
CA PHE A 22 4.85 7.75 -14.58
C PHE A 22 3.64 6.87 -14.89
N GLU A 23 3.86 5.72 -15.49
CA GLU A 23 2.81 4.83 -15.94
C GLU A 23 3.15 3.39 -15.55
N ALA A 24 2.13 2.60 -15.26
CA ALA A 24 2.26 1.18 -15.01
C ALA A 24 1.12 0.38 -15.66
N ALA A 25 1.47 -0.77 -16.22
CA ALA A 25 0.51 -1.74 -16.70
C ALA A 25 -0.06 -2.59 -15.55
N GLN A 26 -1.11 -3.36 -15.84
CA GLN A 26 -1.72 -4.29 -14.89
C GLN A 26 -0.71 -5.38 -14.50
N GLY A 27 -0.58 -5.63 -13.20
CA GLY A 27 0.27 -6.70 -12.66
C GLY A 27 1.75 -6.35 -12.55
N GLU A 28 2.19 -5.18 -13.00
CA GLU A 28 3.57 -4.73 -12.79
C GLU A 28 3.87 -4.46 -11.32
N LYS A 29 5.16 -4.62 -10.96
CA LYS A 29 5.68 -4.30 -9.63
C LYS A 29 6.67 -3.15 -9.72
N TRP A 30 6.36 -2.05 -9.05
CA TRP A 30 7.14 -0.82 -9.07
C TRP A 30 7.71 -0.48 -7.70
N LEU A 31 8.98 -0.08 -7.69
CA LEU A 31 9.65 0.44 -6.51
C LEU A 31 9.88 1.94 -6.67
N VAL A 32 9.36 2.73 -5.75
CA VAL A 32 9.59 4.18 -5.66
C VAL A 32 10.65 4.43 -4.59
N LEU A 33 11.80 4.90 -5.03
CA LEU A 33 12.97 5.14 -4.18
C LEU A 33 13.20 6.63 -3.99
N GLY A 34 13.83 6.99 -2.88
CA GLY A 34 14.27 8.34 -2.61
C GLY A 34 14.49 8.59 -1.12
N PRO A 35 15.25 9.60 -0.76
CA PRO A 35 15.49 9.96 0.64
C PRO A 35 14.20 10.41 1.34
N SER A 36 14.25 10.57 2.65
CA SER A 36 13.13 11.16 3.39
C SER A 36 12.85 12.58 2.87
N GLY A 37 11.57 12.88 2.64
CA GLY A 37 11.16 14.19 2.10
C GLY A 37 11.25 14.34 0.58
N SER A 38 11.61 13.30 -0.18
CA SER A 38 11.69 13.35 -1.66
C SER A 38 10.33 13.33 -2.38
N GLY A 39 9.21 13.28 -1.65
CA GLY A 39 7.88 13.26 -2.24
C GLY A 39 7.25 11.88 -2.43
N LYS A 40 7.86 10.78 -1.95
CA LYS A 40 7.31 9.40 -2.06
C LYS A 40 5.88 9.31 -1.55
N SER A 41 5.63 9.65 -0.29
CA SER A 41 4.28 9.61 0.29
C SER A 41 3.30 10.55 -0.42
N THR A 42 3.78 11.72 -0.90
CA THR A 42 2.97 12.63 -1.72
C THR A 42 2.53 11.95 -3.02
N LEU A 43 3.44 11.27 -3.72
CA LEU A 43 3.14 10.50 -4.92
C LEU A 43 2.13 9.37 -4.62
N LEU A 44 2.35 8.61 -3.55
CA LEU A 44 1.43 7.54 -3.17
C LEU A 44 0.04 8.07 -2.81
N HIS A 45 -0.05 9.20 -2.11
CA HIS A 45 -1.34 9.84 -1.80
C HIS A 45 -2.05 10.34 -3.07
N ILE A 46 -1.31 10.82 -4.07
CA ILE A 46 -1.87 11.22 -5.37
C ILE A 46 -2.40 9.98 -6.11
N LEU A 47 -1.63 8.89 -6.19
CA LEU A 47 -2.06 7.62 -6.78
C LEU A 47 -3.30 7.05 -6.07
N ALA A 48 -3.35 7.17 -4.75
CA ALA A 48 -4.49 6.74 -3.95
C ALA A 48 -5.76 7.60 -4.11
N GLY A 49 -5.63 8.80 -4.71
CA GLY A 49 -6.70 9.78 -4.81
C GLY A 49 -6.99 10.51 -3.50
N LEU A 50 -6.10 10.40 -2.51
CA LEU A 50 -6.18 11.11 -1.23
C LEU A 50 -5.68 12.55 -1.35
N LEU A 51 -4.89 12.84 -2.37
CA LEU A 51 -4.33 14.15 -2.64
C LEU A 51 -4.50 14.48 -4.13
N ARG A 52 -4.99 15.68 -4.43
CA ARG A 52 -5.03 16.18 -5.81
C ARG A 52 -3.68 16.81 -6.17
N PRO A 53 -3.11 16.53 -7.35
CA PRO A 53 -1.93 17.23 -7.80
C PRO A 53 -2.23 18.72 -8.01
N SER A 54 -1.22 19.57 -7.92
CA SER A 54 -1.35 21.00 -8.24
C SER A 54 -1.47 21.23 -9.75
N ASP A 55 -0.79 20.40 -10.56
CA ASP A 55 -0.81 20.41 -12.02
C ASP A 55 -0.72 18.98 -12.57
N GLY A 56 -1.08 18.81 -13.84
CA GLY A 56 -1.02 17.54 -14.56
C GLY A 56 -2.28 16.70 -14.45
N SER A 57 -2.22 15.48 -14.98
CA SER A 57 -3.35 14.55 -14.99
C SER A 57 -2.97 13.22 -14.34
N VAL A 58 -3.97 12.60 -13.69
CA VAL A 58 -3.82 11.32 -12.96
C VAL A 58 -5.02 10.45 -13.29
N GLU A 59 -4.74 9.28 -13.85
CA GLU A 59 -5.71 8.23 -14.10
C GLU A 59 -5.27 6.97 -13.37
N VAL A 60 -6.13 6.39 -12.54
CA VAL A 60 -5.82 5.18 -11.74
C VAL A 60 -7.01 4.24 -11.74
N ALA A 61 -6.75 2.98 -12.06
CA ALA A 61 -7.77 1.93 -11.98
C ALA A 61 -8.13 1.65 -10.52
N ARG A 62 -9.42 1.44 -10.26
CA ARG A 62 -9.97 1.17 -8.93
C ARG A 62 -10.52 -0.26 -8.86
N PRO A 63 -10.67 -0.86 -7.67
CA PRO A 63 -10.34 -0.31 -6.34
C PRO A 63 -8.84 -0.19 -6.08
N ILE A 64 -8.46 0.62 -5.05
CA ILE A 64 -7.07 0.82 -4.60
C ILE A 64 -6.97 0.34 -3.16
N GLY A 65 -5.95 -0.49 -2.88
CA GLY A 65 -5.56 -0.89 -1.54
C GLY A 65 -4.33 -0.11 -1.08
N ILE A 66 -4.31 0.30 0.19
CA ILE A 66 -3.21 1.08 0.76
C ILE A 66 -2.76 0.44 2.07
N VAL A 67 -1.45 0.19 2.15
CA VAL A 67 -0.73 -0.16 3.38
C VAL A 67 0.09 1.07 3.77
N PRO A 68 -0.38 1.87 4.72
CA PRO A 68 0.31 3.08 5.14
C PRO A 68 1.47 2.76 6.07
N GLN A 69 2.47 3.65 6.18
CA GLN A 69 3.58 3.52 7.11
C GLN A 69 3.11 3.38 8.57
N LYS A 70 2.15 4.21 9.00
CA LYS A 70 1.43 4.02 10.27
C LYS A 70 0.19 3.18 9.97
N LEU A 71 0.08 2.01 10.57
CA LEU A 71 -0.91 0.99 10.19
C LEU A 71 -2.37 1.40 10.39
N HIS A 72 -2.64 2.36 11.27
CA HIS A 72 -3.99 2.92 11.54
C HIS A 72 -5.07 1.83 11.73
N LEU A 73 -4.76 0.78 12.50
CA LEU A 73 -5.77 -0.16 12.93
C LEU A 73 -6.66 0.50 13.99
N ILE A 74 -7.97 0.30 13.87
CA ILE A 74 -8.95 0.86 14.82
C ILE A 74 -8.91 0.02 16.09
N SER A 75 -8.44 0.59 17.19
CA SER A 75 -8.18 -0.11 18.46
C SER A 75 -9.43 -0.66 19.14
N SER A 76 -10.59 -0.05 18.88
CA SER A 76 -11.90 -0.49 19.40
C SER A 76 -12.52 -1.64 18.61
N LEU A 77 -12.01 -1.97 17.44
CA LEU A 77 -12.44 -3.07 16.59
C LEU A 77 -11.48 -4.25 16.73
N ASP A 78 -11.96 -5.46 16.56
CA ASP A 78 -11.10 -6.63 16.40
C ASP A 78 -10.49 -6.69 14.99
N VAL A 79 -9.72 -7.73 14.69
CA VAL A 79 -9.03 -7.88 13.41
C VAL A 79 -10.03 -8.04 12.27
N GLU A 80 -11.03 -8.89 12.41
CA GLU A 80 -12.06 -9.12 11.39
C GLU A 80 -12.84 -7.84 11.08
N ASP A 81 -13.28 -7.14 12.11
CA ASP A 81 -13.98 -5.87 11.97
C ASP A 81 -13.13 -4.79 11.30
N ASN A 82 -11.80 -4.75 11.59
CA ASN A 82 -10.87 -3.85 10.89
C ASN A 82 -10.80 -4.15 9.38
N LEU A 83 -10.94 -5.41 8.97
CA LEU A 83 -10.99 -5.79 7.56
C LEU A 83 -12.35 -5.40 6.94
N LEU A 84 -13.45 -5.76 7.60
CA LEU A 84 -14.80 -5.48 7.13
C LEU A 84 -15.08 -3.96 7.02
N LEU A 85 -14.45 -3.16 7.87
CA LEU A 85 -14.53 -1.70 7.80
C LEU A 85 -14.07 -1.16 6.44
N ALA A 86 -13.09 -1.79 5.78
CA ALA A 86 -12.63 -1.36 4.46
C ALA A 86 -13.73 -1.51 3.39
N GLN A 87 -14.55 -2.56 3.48
CA GLN A 87 -15.70 -2.76 2.59
C GLN A 87 -16.84 -1.78 2.94
N TYR A 88 -17.12 -1.61 4.22
CA TYR A 88 -18.13 -0.64 4.67
C TYR A 88 -17.84 0.77 4.18
N LEU A 89 -16.61 1.26 4.36
CA LEU A 89 -16.20 2.60 3.91
C LEU A 89 -16.19 2.75 2.38
N ALA A 90 -16.03 1.65 1.64
CA ALA A 90 -16.15 1.64 0.19
C ALA A 90 -17.60 1.57 -0.32
N GLY A 91 -18.60 1.50 0.59
CA GLY A 91 -20.00 1.29 0.24
C GLY A 91 -20.30 -0.10 -0.34
N ALA A 92 -19.41 -1.08 -0.10
CA ALA A 92 -19.55 -2.45 -0.54
C ALA A 92 -20.23 -3.32 0.54
N THR A 93 -20.81 -4.42 0.12
CA THR A 93 -21.31 -5.44 1.04
C THR A 93 -20.16 -6.03 1.84
N GLN A 94 -20.33 -6.13 3.14
CA GLN A 94 -19.36 -6.80 4.01
C GLN A 94 -19.40 -8.30 3.79
N GLU A 95 -18.23 -8.90 3.58
CA GLU A 95 -18.04 -10.33 3.27
C GLU A 95 -17.21 -11.01 4.38
N PRO A 96 -17.80 -11.51 5.49
CA PRO A 96 -17.03 -12.20 6.55
C PRO A 96 -16.24 -13.42 6.02
N ALA A 97 -16.82 -14.17 5.07
CA ALA A 97 -16.12 -15.29 4.43
C ALA A 97 -14.85 -14.83 3.69
N ARG A 98 -14.87 -13.66 3.06
CA ARG A 98 -13.68 -13.05 2.44
C ARG A 98 -12.68 -12.61 3.49
N ALA A 99 -13.11 -12.03 4.60
CA ALA A 99 -12.23 -11.66 5.71
C ALA A 99 -11.50 -12.89 6.26
N ALA A 100 -12.21 -13.99 6.52
CA ALA A 100 -11.62 -15.25 6.96
C ALA A 100 -10.61 -15.82 5.94
N GLN A 101 -10.94 -15.79 4.64
CA GLN A 101 -10.04 -16.23 3.57
C GLN A 101 -8.75 -15.39 3.53
N VAL A 102 -8.88 -14.06 3.59
CA VAL A 102 -7.71 -13.14 3.56
C VAL A 102 -6.86 -13.32 4.80
N LEU A 103 -7.46 -13.46 5.99
CA LEU A 103 -6.73 -13.72 7.24
C LEU A 103 -5.96 -15.05 7.19
N ALA A 104 -6.55 -16.09 6.61
CA ALA A 104 -5.83 -17.34 6.38
C ALA A 104 -4.64 -17.15 5.43
N GLY A 105 -4.82 -16.40 4.33
CA GLY A 105 -3.76 -16.09 3.37
C GLY A 105 -2.59 -15.31 3.94
N VAL A 106 -2.83 -14.49 4.98
CA VAL A 106 -1.75 -13.77 5.70
C VAL A 106 -1.27 -14.50 6.96
N GLY A 107 -1.74 -15.74 7.21
CA GLY A 107 -1.34 -16.57 8.36
C GLY A 107 -1.84 -16.04 9.71
N LEU A 108 -3.06 -15.48 9.75
CA LEU A 108 -3.70 -14.92 10.95
C LEU A 108 -5.12 -15.43 11.17
N ALA A 109 -5.46 -16.63 10.68
CA ALA A 109 -6.80 -17.20 10.84
C ALA A 109 -7.22 -17.32 12.31
N ASP A 110 -6.27 -17.63 13.22
CA ASP A 110 -6.49 -17.74 14.66
C ASP A 110 -6.58 -16.41 15.40
N ARG A 111 -6.43 -15.28 14.70
CA ARG A 111 -6.39 -13.92 15.27
C ARG A 111 -7.57 -13.04 14.88
N ALA A 112 -8.59 -13.61 14.20
CA ALA A 112 -9.75 -12.85 13.71
C ALA A 112 -10.39 -11.98 14.81
N HIS A 113 -10.56 -12.50 16.02
CA HIS A 113 -11.18 -11.81 17.15
C HIS A 113 -10.19 -11.15 18.12
N SER A 114 -8.88 -11.12 17.76
CA SER A 114 -7.87 -10.39 18.54
C SER A 114 -8.02 -8.89 18.32
N ARG A 115 -7.71 -8.09 19.34
CA ARG A 115 -7.65 -6.62 19.21
C ARG A 115 -6.24 -6.16 18.82
N PRO A 116 -6.08 -5.00 18.16
CA PRO A 116 -4.79 -4.51 17.71
C PRO A 116 -3.69 -4.49 18.79
N HIS A 117 -4.02 -4.17 20.04
CA HIS A 117 -3.06 -4.15 21.14
C HIS A 117 -2.57 -5.55 21.60
N GLN A 118 -3.20 -6.62 21.13
CA GLN A 118 -2.83 -8.01 21.40
C GLN A 118 -1.91 -8.59 20.31
N LEU A 119 -1.65 -7.83 19.25
CA LEU A 119 -0.85 -8.25 18.10
C LEU A 119 0.61 -7.80 18.26
N SER A 120 1.54 -8.63 17.81
CA SER A 120 2.90 -8.17 17.56
C SER A 120 2.91 -7.14 16.40
N HIS A 121 3.99 -6.36 16.27
CA HIS A 121 4.11 -5.41 15.16
C HIS A 121 3.98 -6.08 13.79
N GLY A 122 4.63 -7.25 13.59
CA GLY A 122 4.52 -8.01 12.34
C GLY A 122 3.12 -8.58 12.10
N GLN A 123 2.38 -8.98 13.15
CA GLN A 123 0.98 -9.38 13.03
C GLN A 123 0.10 -8.18 12.64
N ALA A 124 0.27 -7.04 13.28
CA ALA A 124 -0.46 -5.82 12.94
C ALA A 124 -0.19 -5.37 11.49
N GLN A 125 1.05 -5.49 11.02
CA GLN A 125 1.40 -5.22 9.63
C GLN A 125 0.68 -6.16 8.66
N ARG A 126 0.64 -7.48 8.96
CA ARG A 126 -0.13 -8.45 8.17
C ARG A 126 -1.62 -8.13 8.14
N VAL A 127 -2.20 -7.68 9.25
CA VAL A 127 -3.59 -7.20 9.28
C VAL A 127 -3.78 -5.97 8.37
N ALA A 128 -2.84 -5.03 8.35
CA ALA A 128 -2.93 -3.86 7.47
C ALA A 128 -2.87 -4.25 5.98
N VAL A 129 -2.03 -5.23 5.61
CA VAL A 129 -2.00 -5.80 4.25
C VAL A 129 -3.33 -6.49 3.95
N ALA A 130 -3.84 -7.34 4.86
CA ALA A 130 -5.12 -8.01 4.73
C ALA A 130 -6.26 -7.01 4.48
N ARG A 131 -6.32 -5.94 5.28
CA ARG A 131 -7.31 -4.87 5.11
C ARG A 131 -7.21 -4.19 3.73
N ALA A 132 -6.00 -3.96 3.23
CA ALA A 132 -5.78 -3.32 1.95
C ALA A 132 -6.29 -4.16 0.76
N VAL A 133 -6.32 -5.50 0.89
CA VAL A 133 -6.74 -6.40 -0.20
C VAL A 133 -8.20 -6.86 -0.11
N MET A 134 -8.96 -6.45 0.92
CA MET A 134 -10.36 -6.82 1.11
C MET A 134 -11.23 -6.52 -0.10
N ASN A 135 -11.04 -5.37 -0.72
CA ASN A 135 -11.82 -4.90 -1.88
C ASN A 135 -11.24 -5.37 -3.23
N ARG A 136 -10.41 -6.41 -3.25
CA ARG A 136 -9.78 -6.95 -4.48
C ARG A 136 -9.18 -5.82 -5.34
N PRO A 137 -8.18 -5.09 -4.83
CA PRO A 137 -7.66 -3.89 -5.49
C PRO A 137 -7.05 -4.20 -6.85
N LYS A 138 -7.13 -3.24 -7.78
CA LYS A 138 -6.35 -3.25 -9.03
C LYS A 138 -4.97 -2.61 -8.85
N LEU A 139 -4.82 -1.76 -7.83
CA LEU A 139 -3.57 -1.15 -7.42
C LEU A 139 -3.39 -1.34 -5.92
N LEU A 140 -2.29 -1.99 -5.52
CA LEU A 140 -1.86 -2.11 -4.12
C LEU A 140 -0.67 -1.19 -3.89
N ILE A 141 -0.80 -0.28 -2.92
CA ILE A 141 0.22 0.70 -2.57
C ILE A 141 0.73 0.40 -1.16
N ALA A 142 2.05 0.40 -0.96
CA ALA A 142 2.66 0.28 0.35
C ALA A 142 3.68 1.40 0.59
N ASP A 143 3.50 2.15 1.67
CA ASP A 143 4.40 3.24 2.08
C ASP A 143 5.32 2.78 3.21
N GLU A 144 6.63 2.72 2.92
CA GLU A 144 7.71 2.32 3.85
C GLU A 144 7.44 0.99 4.58
N PRO A 145 7.01 -0.09 3.89
CA PRO A 145 6.59 -1.33 4.55
C PRO A 145 7.75 -2.11 5.21
N THR A 146 8.99 -1.73 4.93
CA THR A 146 10.20 -2.38 5.45
C THR A 146 10.90 -1.56 6.53
N SER A 147 10.34 -0.41 6.91
CA SER A 147 10.96 0.49 7.88
C SER A 147 11.08 -0.17 9.25
N ASN A 148 12.27 -0.05 9.86
CA ASN A 148 12.61 -0.60 11.18
C ASN A 148 12.54 -2.14 11.29
N LEU A 149 12.59 -2.86 10.16
CA LEU A 149 12.64 -4.31 10.11
C LEU A 149 14.08 -4.81 9.90
N ASP A 150 14.42 -5.92 10.51
CA ASP A 150 15.63 -6.69 10.15
C ASP A 150 15.47 -7.35 8.77
N ASP A 151 16.53 -8.01 8.29
CA ASP A 151 16.56 -8.57 6.93
C ASP A 151 15.50 -9.66 6.72
N ALA A 152 15.28 -10.53 7.71
CA ALA A 152 14.31 -11.61 7.61
C ALA A 152 12.87 -11.08 7.57
N HIS A 153 12.55 -10.12 8.45
CA HIS A 153 11.23 -9.51 8.48
C HIS A 153 10.98 -8.59 7.27
N CYS A 154 12.02 -7.92 6.77
CA CYS A 154 11.95 -7.14 5.53
C CYS A 154 11.58 -8.04 4.34
N ALA A 155 12.28 -9.17 4.17
CA ALA A 155 11.98 -10.13 3.10
C ALA A 155 10.54 -10.65 3.22
N ALA A 156 10.13 -11.07 4.42
CA ALA A 156 8.78 -11.58 4.66
C ALA A 156 7.67 -10.55 4.38
N ALA A 157 7.91 -9.27 4.69
CA ALA A 157 6.95 -8.20 4.41
C ALA A 157 6.79 -7.95 2.91
N LEU A 158 7.88 -7.98 2.14
CA LEU A 158 7.85 -7.86 0.69
C LEU A 158 7.21 -9.09 0.03
N ASP A 159 7.55 -10.32 0.47
CA ASP A 159 6.93 -11.57 0.00
C ASP A 159 5.41 -11.52 0.17
N LEU A 160 4.95 -11.07 1.33
CA LEU A 160 3.51 -10.95 1.61
C LEU A 160 2.83 -9.97 0.64
N LEU A 161 3.42 -8.77 0.44
CA LEU A 161 2.86 -7.77 -0.47
C LEU A 161 2.80 -8.28 -1.91
N GLU A 162 3.87 -8.93 -2.39
CA GLU A 162 3.95 -9.49 -3.73
C GLU A 162 2.92 -10.61 -3.92
N THR A 163 2.80 -11.52 -2.94
CA THR A 163 1.82 -12.61 -2.96
C THR A 163 0.39 -12.06 -3.00
N GLN A 164 0.06 -11.13 -2.12
CA GLN A 164 -1.28 -10.56 -2.05
C GLN A 164 -1.64 -9.72 -3.28
N ALA A 165 -0.66 -9.01 -3.87
CA ALA A 165 -0.86 -8.32 -5.13
C ALA A 165 -1.13 -9.29 -6.28
N ALA A 166 -0.36 -10.39 -6.37
CA ALA A 166 -0.53 -11.41 -7.39
C ALA A 166 -1.90 -12.12 -7.29
N GLU A 167 -2.33 -12.49 -6.07
CA GLU A 167 -3.65 -13.10 -5.82
C GLU A 167 -4.81 -12.19 -6.25
N CYS A 168 -4.65 -10.87 -6.15
CA CYS A 168 -5.64 -9.90 -6.60
C CYS A 168 -5.49 -9.53 -8.10
N GLY A 169 -4.42 -9.96 -8.78
CA GLY A 169 -4.04 -9.46 -10.10
C GLY A 169 -3.75 -7.96 -10.09
N ALA A 170 -3.28 -7.42 -8.95
CA ALA A 170 -3.03 -6.01 -8.74
C ALA A 170 -1.64 -5.59 -9.23
N THR A 171 -1.54 -4.35 -9.72
CA THR A 171 -0.26 -3.65 -9.82
C THR A 171 0.21 -3.29 -8.42
N LEU A 172 1.49 -3.56 -8.09
CA LEU A 172 2.08 -3.25 -6.79
C LEU A 172 2.99 -2.04 -6.89
N VAL A 173 2.81 -1.06 -6.01
CA VAL A 173 3.72 0.09 -5.86
C VAL A 173 4.21 0.14 -4.42
N VAL A 174 5.50 -0.06 -4.22
CA VAL A 174 6.17 0.05 -2.91
C VAL A 174 7.04 1.29 -2.90
N ALA A 175 6.84 2.18 -1.94
CA ALA A 175 7.72 3.31 -1.70
C ALA A 175 8.58 3.03 -0.47
N THR A 176 9.90 3.15 -0.63
CA THR A 176 10.85 2.98 0.47
C THR A 176 12.19 3.66 0.17
N HIS A 177 12.96 3.95 1.21
CA HIS A 177 14.38 4.31 1.09
C HIS A 177 15.30 3.09 1.29
N ASP A 178 14.73 1.91 1.55
CA ASP A 178 15.46 0.68 1.85
C ASP A 178 16.01 0.04 0.58
N ALA A 179 17.32 0.04 0.43
CA ALA A 179 18.00 -0.54 -0.73
C ALA A 179 17.81 -2.06 -0.86
N ARG A 180 17.45 -2.76 0.23
CA ARG A 180 17.21 -4.21 0.24
C ARG A 180 16.03 -4.61 -0.65
N ALA A 181 15.10 -3.70 -0.89
CA ALA A 181 13.98 -3.93 -1.81
C ALA A 181 14.41 -3.94 -3.29
N LYS A 182 15.52 -3.26 -3.67
CA LYS A 182 15.93 -3.08 -5.07
C LYS A 182 15.99 -4.38 -5.89
N PRO A 183 16.60 -5.49 -5.43
CA PRO A 183 16.73 -6.69 -6.26
C PRO A 183 15.39 -7.35 -6.63
N ARG A 184 14.31 -7.02 -5.94
CA ARG A 184 12.99 -7.65 -6.10
C ARG A 184 12.10 -6.98 -7.15
N PHE A 185 12.46 -5.76 -7.57
CA PHE A 185 11.65 -4.95 -8.48
C PHE A 185 12.42 -4.64 -9.76
N GLU A 186 11.86 -5.01 -10.90
CA GLU A 186 12.40 -4.68 -12.21
C GLU A 186 12.18 -3.20 -12.56
N HIS A 187 10.98 -2.69 -12.23
CA HIS A 187 10.60 -1.31 -12.48
C HIS A 187 10.90 -0.43 -11.28
N ARG A 188 11.58 0.69 -11.50
CA ARG A 188 11.97 1.63 -10.44
C ARG A 188 11.74 3.07 -10.86
N LEU A 189 11.29 3.87 -9.90
CA LEU A 189 11.21 5.32 -10.00
C LEU A 189 12.05 5.92 -8.89
N GLU A 190 13.04 6.72 -9.22
CA GLU A 190 13.86 7.42 -8.23
C GLU A 190 13.40 8.88 -8.11
N LEU A 191 13.07 9.32 -6.88
CA LEU A 191 12.64 10.66 -6.56
C LEU A 191 13.77 11.41 -5.82
N GLY A 192 13.95 12.68 -6.15
CA GLY A 192 14.93 13.54 -5.47
C GLY A 192 16.37 13.35 -5.95
N ALA A 193 16.55 12.81 -7.19
CA ALA A 193 17.81 12.87 -7.91
C ALA A 193 18.01 14.24 -8.58
#